data_a2774ea0a38331e1d9d8438c1a55ac00
#
_entry.id   a2774ea0a38331e1d9d8438c1a55ac00
#
_cell.length_a   1.000
_cell.length_b   1.000
_cell.length_c   1.000
_cell.angle_alpha   90.00
_cell.angle_beta   90.00
_cell.angle_gamma   90.00
#
_symmetry.space_group_name_H-M   'P 1'
#
loop_
_entity.id
_entity.type
_entity.pdbx_description
1 polymer ?
#
loop_
_entity_poly.entity_id
_entity_poly.type
_entity_poly.pdbx_seq_one_letter_code
_entity_poly.pdbx_strand_id
1 'polypeptide(L)'
;MEHLNRKLQQLLLDKIALDNSLMISLPKSILQEAIQGKLVPQIPEEGTAMELLGQIQIEKQKLVKEGRLKKSALSDSVIFRGDDNKYYERINKEVIEIELPYDYPDSWCIVRLKDVCQLIDGVKMTGKGVCLDAKYLRGKSSPAYLDKGRFVHDNDSIILVDGENSGEVFTVPEDGYMGSTFKQLWLSTAMYKPYLLAFILFYKEALRNSKRGAAIPHLNKELFYNLPIGIPPYKEQKRIAQRIDVLFQLLK
;
A
#
# COMPACT_ATOMS: atom_id res chain seq x y z
N MET A 1 -35.95 15.25 -38.20
CA MET A 1 -35.11 16.07 -37.29
C MET A 1 -35.15 15.58 -35.85
N GLU A 2 -36.31 15.31 -35.25
CA GLU A 2 -36.36 14.78 -33.85
C GLU A 2 -35.67 13.44 -33.64
N HIS A 3 -35.78 12.51 -34.58
CA HIS A 3 -35.11 11.18 -34.44
C HIS A 3 -33.59 11.29 -34.47
N LEU A 4 -33.04 12.21 -35.28
CA LEU A 4 -31.59 12.46 -35.34
C LEU A 4 -31.08 13.10 -34.04
N ASN A 5 -31.87 14.04 -33.48
CA ASN A 5 -31.52 14.66 -32.18
C ASN A 5 -31.53 13.66 -31.02
N ARG A 6 -32.51 12.75 -30.97
CA ARG A 6 -32.57 11.70 -29.96
C ARG A 6 -31.35 10.74 -30.07
N LYS A 7 -30.99 10.35 -31.31
CA LYS A 7 -29.82 9.49 -31.52
C LYS A 7 -28.52 10.18 -31.14
N LEU A 8 -28.37 11.48 -31.45
CA LEU A 8 -27.21 12.26 -31.04
C LEU A 8 -27.11 12.40 -29.52
N GLN A 9 -28.25 12.68 -28.85
CA GLN A 9 -28.30 12.74 -27.39
C GLN A 9 -27.91 11.40 -26.74
N GLN A 10 -28.40 10.28 -27.29
CA GLN A 10 -28.02 8.95 -26.77
C GLN A 10 -26.51 8.69 -26.92
N LEU A 11 -25.92 8.99 -28.08
CA LEU A 11 -24.49 8.86 -28.33
C LEU A 11 -23.64 9.72 -27.39
N LEU A 12 -24.11 10.93 -27.07
CA LEU A 12 -23.43 11.80 -26.09
C LEU A 12 -23.49 11.23 -24.66
N LEU A 13 -24.65 10.69 -24.26
CA LEU A 13 -24.81 10.04 -22.96
C LEU A 13 -23.91 8.79 -22.85
N ASP A 14 -23.90 7.98 -23.89
CA ASP A 14 -23.06 6.77 -23.95
C ASP A 14 -21.56 7.12 -23.89
N LYS A 15 -21.15 8.19 -24.60
CA LYS A 15 -19.78 8.71 -24.52
C LYS A 15 -19.42 9.17 -23.09
N ILE A 16 -20.28 9.98 -22.46
CA ILE A 16 -20.07 10.47 -21.08
C ILE A 16 -19.99 9.29 -20.11
N ALA A 17 -20.85 8.28 -20.26
CA ALA A 17 -20.83 7.08 -19.43
C ALA A 17 -19.52 6.29 -19.61
N LEU A 18 -19.02 6.16 -20.85
CA LEU A 18 -17.77 5.51 -21.17
C LEU A 18 -16.57 6.28 -20.58
N ASP A 19 -16.52 7.60 -20.77
CA ASP A 19 -15.47 8.46 -20.24
C ASP A 19 -15.42 8.36 -18.70
N ASN A 20 -16.56 8.42 -18.03
CA ASN A 20 -16.64 8.25 -16.58
C ASN A 20 -16.18 6.84 -16.12
N SER A 21 -16.55 5.79 -16.85
CA SER A 21 -16.11 4.42 -16.57
C SER A 21 -14.60 4.27 -16.71
N LEU A 22 -14.00 4.86 -17.74
CA LEU A 22 -12.56 4.86 -17.96
C LEU A 22 -11.82 5.60 -16.85
N MET A 23 -12.30 6.76 -16.43
CA MET A 23 -11.70 7.55 -15.35
C MET A 23 -11.69 6.80 -14.00
N ILE A 24 -12.64 5.91 -13.76
CA ILE A 24 -12.68 5.07 -12.55
C ILE A 24 -11.76 3.84 -12.69
N SER A 25 -11.74 3.20 -13.85
CA SER A 25 -11.04 1.93 -14.08
C SER A 25 -9.54 2.09 -14.36
N LEU A 26 -9.14 3.15 -15.07
CA LEU A 26 -7.75 3.37 -15.47
C LEU A 26 -6.77 3.45 -14.29
N PRO A 27 -7.04 4.19 -13.19
CA PRO A 27 -6.13 4.22 -12.05
C PRO A 27 -5.87 2.83 -11.48
N LYS A 28 -6.91 2.01 -11.38
CA LYS A 28 -6.78 0.63 -10.88
C LYS A 28 -5.97 -0.25 -11.83
N SER A 29 -6.19 -0.13 -13.14
CA SER A 29 -5.43 -0.86 -14.16
C SER A 29 -3.96 -0.48 -14.15
N ILE A 30 -3.63 0.83 -14.04
CA ILE A 30 -2.24 1.31 -13.92
C ILE A 30 -1.56 0.69 -12.70
N LEU A 31 -2.22 0.71 -11.54
CA LEU A 31 -1.67 0.12 -10.33
C LEU A 31 -1.51 -1.40 -10.47
N GLN A 32 -2.45 -2.07 -11.13
CA GLN A 32 -2.37 -3.51 -11.40
C GLN A 32 -1.17 -3.87 -12.27
N GLU A 33 -0.97 -3.17 -13.39
CA GLU A 33 0.21 -3.36 -14.24
C GLU A 33 1.52 -3.09 -13.48
N ALA A 34 1.51 -2.09 -12.59
CA ALA A 34 2.65 -1.75 -11.74
C ALA A 34 3.05 -2.89 -10.80
N ILE A 35 2.09 -3.45 -10.06
CA ILE A 35 2.36 -4.51 -9.09
C ILE A 35 2.62 -5.89 -9.71
N GLN A 36 2.28 -6.06 -10.99
CA GLN A 36 2.57 -7.27 -11.77
C GLN A 36 3.91 -7.20 -12.52
N GLY A 37 4.65 -6.07 -12.44
CA GLY A 37 5.89 -5.87 -13.18
C GLY A 37 5.72 -5.64 -14.67
N LYS A 38 4.54 -5.20 -15.13
CA LYS A 38 4.20 -4.96 -16.54
C LYS A 38 4.24 -3.49 -16.94
N LEU A 39 4.24 -2.56 -15.97
CA LEU A 39 4.15 -1.13 -16.23
C LEU A 39 5.42 -0.52 -16.81
N VAL A 40 6.59 -1.10 -16.53
CA VAL A 40 7.89 -0.69 -17.03
C VAL A 40 8.67 -1.93 -17.48
N PRO A 41 9.61 -1.79 -18.46
CA PRO A 41 10.43 -2.93 -18.89
C PRO A 41 11.35 -3.39 -17.76
N GLN A 42 11.65 -4.70 -17.73
CA GLN A 42 12.68 -5.26 -16.88
C GLN A 42 14.06 -4.90 -17.44
N ILE A 43 14.98 -4.45 -16.59
CA ILE A 43 16.34 -4.05 -16.95
C ILE A 43 17.32 -4.96 -16.21
N PRO A 44 17.99 -5.93 -16.89
CA PRO A 44 18.87 -6.91 -16.24
C PRO A 44 20.01 -6.28 -15.44
N GLU A 45 20.52 -5.13 -15.86
CA GLU A 45 21.60 -4.38 -15.21
C GLU A 45 21.20 -3.77 -13.86
N GLU A 46 19.89 -3.74 -13.56
CA GLU A 46 19.40 -3.32 -12.23
C GLU A 46 19.51 -4.44 -11.19
N GLY A 47 19.87 -5.65 -11.62
CA GLY A 47 20.08 -6.81 -10.74
C GLY A 47 18.78 -7.43 -10.25
N THR A 48 18.84 -8.01 -9.07
CA THR A 48 17.70 -8.65 -8.42
C THR A 48 17.37 -7.99 -7.07
N ALA A 49 16.21 -8.31 -6.53
CA ALA A 49 15.78 -7.78 -5.23
C ALA A 49 16.38 -8.53 -4.01
N MET A 50 17.22 -9.55 -4.20
CA MET A 50 17.74 -10.39 -3.11
C MET A 50 18.50 -9.60 -2.05
N GLU A 51 19.31 -8.62 -2.47
CA GLU A 51 20.05 -7.76 -1.53
C GLU A 51 19.13 -6.94 -0.64
N LEU A 52 17.98 -6.49 -1.17
CA LEU A 52 17.00 -5.73 -0.41
C LEU A 52 16.39 -6.57 0.70
N LEU A 53 16.15 -7.87 0.48
CA LEU A 53 15.64 -8.77 1.53
C LEU A 53 16.61 -8.85 2.70
N GLY A 54 17.90 -8.95 2.44
CA GLY A 54 18.93 -8.93 3.49
C GLY A 54 18.91 -7.63 4.31
N GLN A 55 18.81 -6.49 3.63
CA GLN A 55 18.72 -5.18 4.29
C GLN A 55 17.45 -5.05 5.13
N ILE A 56 16.31 -5.47 4.62
CA ILE A 56 15.02 -5.47 5.34
C ILE A 56 15.12 -6.30 6.63
N GLN A 57 15.74 -7.48 6.55
CA GLN A 57 15.90 -8.37 7.69
C GLN A 57 16.79 -7.75 8.79
N ILE A 58 17.90 -7.14 8.39
CA ILE A 58 18.81 -6.42 9.32
C ILE A 58 18.06 -5.24 9.98
N GLU A 59 17.32 -4.45 9.20
CA GLU A 59 16.54 -3.33 9.72
C GLU A 59 15.50 -3.80 10.75
N LYS A 60 14.72 -4.85 10.43
CA LYS A 60 13.72 -5.43 11.33
C LYS A 60 14.36 -5.93 12.63
N GLN A 61 15.49 -6.66 12.56
CA GLN A 61 16.20 -7.13 13.73
C GLN A 61 16.64 -5.99 14.66
N LYS A 62 17.16 -4.90 14.07
CA LYS A 62 17.53 -3.69 14.81
C LYS A 62 16.33 -3.09 15.53
N LEU A 63 15.22 -2.88 14.82
CA LEU A 63 14.02 -2.27 15.38
C LEU A 63 13.34 -3.14 16.46
N VAL A 64 13.43 -4.46 16.35
CA VAL A 64 12.96 -5.37 17.40
C VAL A 64 13.86 -5.27 18.64
N LYS A 65 15.20 -5.18 18.50
CA LYS A 65 16.11 -4.94 19.62
C LYS A 65 15.86 -3.61 20.32
N GLU A 66 15.50 -2.58 19.57
CA GLU A 66 15.14 -1.25 20.07
C GLU A 66 13.71 -1.20 20.68
N GLY A 67 12.95 -2.29 20.62
CA GLY A 67 11.57 -2.35 21.11
C GLY A 67 10.55 -1.57 20.25
N ARG A 68 10.96 -1.12 19.07
CA ARG A 68 10.10 -0.38 18.12
C ARG A 68 9.21 -1.30 17.28
N LEU A 69 9.65 -2.52 17.05
CA LEU A 69 8.85 -3.59 16.45
C LEU A 69 8.73 -4.78 17.41
N LYS A 70 7.63 -5.51 17.29
CA LYS A 70 7.41 -6.75 18.05
C LYS A 70 8.27 -7.89 17.46
N LYS A 71 8.64 -8.86 18.28
CA LYS A 71 9.36 -10.07 17.82
C LYS A 71 8.63 -10.82 16.72
N SER A 72 7.29 -10.79 16.72
CA SER A 72 6.45 -11.38 15.66
C SER A 72 6.62 -10.73 14.28
N ALA A 73 7.27 -9.57 14.18
CA ALA A 73 7.64 -8.97 12.91
C ALA A 73 8.82 -9.69 12.23
N LEU A 74 9.62 -10.46 12.98
CA LEU A 74 10.68 -11.30 12.43
C LEU A 74 10.03 -12.58 11.90
N SER A 75 9.70 -12.58 10.62
CA SER A 75 9.10 -13.72 9.91
C SER A 75 10.21 -14.48 9.19
N ASP A 76 10.13 -15.81 9.24
CA ASP A 76 10.98 -16.69 8.43
C ASP A 76 10.25 -17.21 7.18
N SER A 77 9.25 -16.48 6.72
CA SER A 77 8.49 -16.80 5.51
C SER A 77 9.30 -16.44 4.26
N VAL A 78 9.44 -17.40 3.35
CA VAL A 78 10.09 -17.21 2.04
C VAL A 78 9.17 -17.79 0.97
N ILE A 79 8.75 -16.98 0.01
CA ILE A 79 7.96 -17.41 -1.14
C ILE A 79 8.92 -17.63 -2.32
N PHE A 80 8.81 -18.77 -2.98
CA PHE A 80 9.65 -19.14 -4.11
C PHE A 80 8.87 -19.95 -5.15
N ARG A 81 9.38 -19.98 -6.38
CA ARG A 81 8.83 -20.79 -7.46
C ARG A 81 9.58 -22.13 -7.51
N GLY A 82 8.83 -23.23 -7.55
CA GLY A 82 9.37 -24.58 -7.71
C GLY A 82 9.68 -24.92 -9.17
N ASP A 83 10.34 -26.04 -9.40
CA ASP A 83 10.69 -26.56 -10.72
C ASP A 83 9.43 -26.91 -11.56
N ASP A 84 8.31 -27.14 -10.89
CA ASP A 84 6.99 -27.40 -11.48
C ASP A 84 6.21 -26.13 -11.85
N ASN A 85 6.86 -24.96 -11.76
CA ASN A 85 6.28 -23.65 -12.00
C ASN A 85 5.19 -23.21 -11.00
N LYS A 86 5.00 -23.92 -9.91
CA LYS A 86 4.10 -23.54 -8.84
C LYS A 86 4.82 -22.69 -7.79
N TYR A 87 4.04 -21.94 -7.01
CA TYR A 87 4.59 -21.16 -5.92
C TYR A 87 4.44 -21.88 -4.59
N TYR A 88 5.48 -21.76 -3.79
CA TYR A 88 5.59 -22.36 -2.46
C TYR A 88 5.97 -21.31 -1.44
N GLU A 89 5.43 -21.42 -0.25
CA GLU A 89 5.84 -20.64 0.91
C GLU A 89 6.48 -21.55 1.93
N ARG A 90 7.73 -21.26 2.29
CA ARG A 90 8.40 -21.90 3.40
C ARG A 90 8.24 -21.05 4.65
N ILE A 91 7.58 -21.60 5.66
CA ILE A 91 7.39 -20.99 6.97
C ILE A 91 8.12 -21.87 7.98
N ASN A 92 9.19 -21.38 8.60
CA ASN A 92 10.10 -22.19 9.42
C ASN A 92 10.69 -23.35 8.61
N LYS A 93 10.21 -24.60 8.89
CA LYS A 93 10.67 -25.82 8.21
C LYS A 93 9.58 -26.45 7.31
N GLU A 94 8.39 -25.92 7.35
CA GLU A 94 7.26 -26.42 6.54
C GLU A 94 7.21 -25.69 5.20
N VAL A 95 6.96 -26.45 4.14
CA VAL A 95 6.78 -25.93 2.78
C VAL A 95 5.35 -26.25 2.36
N ILE A 96 4.61 -25.24 2.01
CA ILE A 96 3.21 -25.37 1.55
C ILE A 96 3.09 -24.79 0.14
N GLU A 97 2.32 -25.45 -0.72
CA GLU A 97 1.92 -24.92 -2.02
C GLU A 97 0.95 -23.74 -1.78
N ILE A 98 1.15 -22.64 -2.49
CA ILE A 98 0.31 -21.44 -2.40
C ILE A 98 -0.08 -20.97 -3.79
N GLU A 99 -1.24 -20.34 -3.90
CA GLU A 99 -1.63 -19.61 -5.10
C GLU A 99 -1.29 -18.12 -4.92
N LEU A 100 -0.67 -17.55 -5.93
CA LEU A 100 -0.45 -16.10 -6.00
C LEU A 100 -1.44 -15.48 -6.98
N PRO A 101 -1.86 -14.24 -6.75
CA PRO A 101 -2.83 -13.56 -7.62
C PRO A 101 -2.27 -13.26 -9.03
N TYR A 102 -0.94 -13.29 -9.17
CA TYR A 102 -0.23 -12.96 -10.42
C TYR A 102 1.07 -13.74 -10.53
N ASP A 103 1.55 -13.91 -11.78
CA ASP A 103 2.94 -14.23 -12.05
C ASP A 103 3.79 -12.96 -11.93
N TYR A 104 4.92 -13.09 -11.26
CA TYR A 104 5.88 -12.01 -11.06
C TYR A 104 7.14 -12.23 -11.90
N PRO A 105 7.84 -11.14 -12.30
CA PRO A 105 9.14 -11.24 -12.97
C PRO A 105 10.17 -12.04 -12.14
N ASP A 106 11.04 -12.81 -12.79
CA ASP A 106 12.06 -13.62 -12.11
C ASP A 106 13.11 -12.78 -11.35
N SER A 107 13.28 -11.51 -11.73
CA SER A 107 14.15 -10.55 -11.03
C SER A 107 13.57 -10.07 -9.71
N TRP A 108 12.28 -10.33 -9.44
CA TRP A 108 11.58 -9.90 -8.23
C TRP A 108 11.65 -10.96 -7.15
N CYS A 109 11.71 -10.51 -5.90
CA CYS A 109 11.46 -11.37 -4.75
C CYS A 109 10.02 -11.22 -4.28
N ILE A 110 9.40 -12.30 -3.83
CA ILE A 110 8.03 -12.28 -3.36
C ILE A 110 8.03 -12.50 -1.84
N VAL A 111 7.35 -11.61 -1.12
CA VAL A 111 7.20 -11.72 0.35
C VAL A 111 5.78 -11.38 0.77
N ARG A 112 5.46 -11.54 2.05
CA ARG A 112 4.22 -11.01 2.62
C ARG A 112 4.39 -9.53 2.97
N LEU A 113 3.33 -8.73 2.85
CA LEU A 113 3.38 -7.30 3.18
C LEU A 113 3.92 -7.04 4.60
N LYS A 114 3.63 -7.93 5.57
CA LYS A 114 4.18 -7.86 6.94
C LYS A 114 5.71 -7.81 7.00
N ASP A 115 6.40 -8.27 5.95
CA ASP A 115 7.86 -8.31 5.93
C ASP A 115 8.48 -6.95 5.62
N VAL A 116 7.77 -6.09 4.92
CA VAL A 116 8.21 -4.75 4.49
C VAL A 116 7.42 -3.62 5.10
N CYS A 117 6.30 -3.92 5.78
CA CYS A 117 5.38 -2.94 6.35
C CYS A 117 4.79 -3.44 7.68
N GLN A 118 4.73 -2.57 8.69
CA GLN A 118 4.13 -2.88 9.99
C GLN A 118 3.24 -1.74 10.48
N LEU A 119 2.16 -2.10 11.19
CA LEU A 119 1.31 -1.15 11.88
C LEU A 119 1.89 -0.89 13.27
N ILE A 120 2.30 0.34 13.53
CA ILE A 120 2.86 0.76 14.83
C ILE A 120 2.00 1.83 15.49
N ASP A 121 2.11 1.93 16.81
CA ASP A 121 1.28 2.86 17.57
C ASP A 121 1.77 4.31 17.54
N GLY A 122 2.99 4.55 17.08
CA GLY A 122 3.66 5.83 17.23
C GLY A 122 4.12 6.11 18.67
N VAL A 123 4.84 7.20 18.86
CA VAL A 123 5.40 7.61 20.16
C VAL A 123 4.42 8.52 20.87
N LYS A 124 4.12 8.23 22.16
CA LYS A 124 3.31 9.12 22.98
C LYS A 124 4.12 10.35 23.36
N MET A 125 3.60 11.52 23.08
CA MET A 125 4.22 12.81 23.43
C MET A 125 3.20 13.74 24.09
N THR A 126 3.71 14.75 24.80
CA THR A 126 2.96 15.84 25.40
C THR A 126 3.43 17.17 24.81
N GLY A 127 2.54 18.14 24.73
CA GLY A 127 2.75 19.44 24.12
C GLY A 127 1.66 19.73 23.09
N LYS A 128 1.44 21.03 22.82
CA LYS A 128 0.42 21.42 21.85
C LYS A 128 0.83 21.02 20.44
N GLY A 129 -0.03 20.32 19.73
CA GLY A 129 0.20 19.89 18.34
C GLY A 129 -1.10 19.73 17.57
N VAL A 130 -1.02 19.72 16.24
CA VAL A 130 -2.16 19.55 15.34
C VAL A 130 -2.73 18.14 15.47
N CYS A 131 -4.06 18.01 15.50
CA CYS A 131 -4.76 16.74 15.42
C CYS A 131 -4.91 16.30 13.95
N LEU A 132 -4.17 15.30 13.55
CA LEU A 132 -4.19 14.73 12.22
C LEU A 132 -5.30 13.67 12.11
N ASP A 133 -6.56 14.11 12.15
CA ASP A 133 -7.71 13.25 11.95
C ASP A 133 -8.09 13.12 10.47
N ALA A 134 -8.99 12.18 10.14
CA ALA A 134 -9.35 11.88 8.76
C ALA A 134 -10.09 13.04 8.06
N LYS A 135 -10.78 13.93 8.81
CA LYS A 135 -11.46 15.08 8.22
C LYS A 135 -10.44 16.13 7.82
N TYR A 136 -9.51 16.42 8.69
CA TYR A 136 -8.42 17.35 8.44
C TYR A 136 -7.54 16.88 7.26
N LEU A 137 -7.09 15.63 7.29
CA LEU A 137 -6.24 15.05 6.23
C LEU A 137 -6.93 15.00 4.85
N ARG A 138 -8.25 15.00 4.80
CA ARG A 138 -9.03 15.11 3.55
C ARG A 138 -9.35 16.57 3.17
N GLY A 139 -8.84 17.57 3.89
CA GLY A 139 -9.14 18.97 3.66
C GLY A 139 -10.60 19.38 3.94
N LYS A 140 -11.30 18.60 4.80
CA LYS A 140 -12.73 18.82 5.11
C LYS A 140 -12.97 19.55 6.43
N SER A 141 -11.93 19.90 7.17
CA SER A 141 -12.00 20.66 8.42
C SER A 141 -10.74 21.47 8.62
N SER A 142 -10.83 22.54 9.41
CA SER A 142 -9.68 23.26 9.95
C SER A 142 -8.97 22.38 10.99
N PRO A 143 -7.66 22.64 11.25
CA PRO A 143 -6.90 21.87 12.24
C PRO A 143 -7.46 22.08 13.65
N ALA A 144 -7.67 20.98 14.38
CA ALA A 144 -7.86 20.97 15.83
C ALA A 144 -6.50 20.78 16.51
N TYR A 145 -6.36 21.16 17.77
CA TYR A 145 -5.13 21.02 18.54
C TYR A 145 -5.34 20.10 19.72
N LEU A 146 -4.31 19.31 20.03
CA LEU A 146 -4.25 18.43 21.19
C LEU A 146 -3.03 18.78 22.04
N ASP A 147 -3.11 18.56 23.35
CA ASP A 147 -2.00 18.78 24.30
C ASP A 147 -1.17 17.50 24.51
N LYS A 148 -1.62 16.37 24.00
CA LYS A 148 -0.94 15.08 24.06
C LYS A 148 -1.53 14.10 23.05
N GLY A 149 -0.74 13.16 22.61
CA GLY A 149 -1.20 12.13 21.68
C GLY A 149 -0.08 11.21 21.21
N ARG A 150 -0.35 10.47 20.14
CA ARG A 150 0.63 9.68 19.41
C ARG A 150 1.21 10.54 18.29
N PHE A 151 2.44 10.95 18.47
CA PHE A 151 3.12 11.88 17.58
C PHE A 151 3.59 11.18 16.30
N VAL A 152 3.45 11.88 15.20
CA VAL A 152 3.98 11.50 13.88
C VAL A 152 4.60 12.73 13.23
N HIS A 153 5.63 12.52 12.44
CA HIS A 153 6.35 13.56 11.74
C HIS A 153 5.79 13.81 10.35
N ASP A 154 6.10 14.98 9.82
CA ASP A 154 5.93 15.28 8.40
C ASP A 154 6.48 14.15 7.54
N ASN A 155 5.78 13.85 6.45
CA ASN A 155 6.08 12.75 5.54
C ASN A 155 5.96 11.34 6.12
N ASP A 156 5.60 11.13 7.39
CA ASP A 156 5.20 9.81 7.87
C ASP A 156 3.96 9.30 7.09
N SER A 157 3.76 8.01 7.10
CA SER A 157 2.55 7.39 6.55
C SER A 157 1.70 6.84 7.66
N ILE A 158 0.40 7.16 7.62
CA ILE A 158 -0.60 6.63 8.56
C ILE A 158 -1.74 5.99 7.80
N ILE A 159 -2.33 4.94 8.38
CA ILE A 159 -3.45 4.19 7.80
C ILE A 159 -4.64 4.22 8.73
N LEU A 160 -5.81 4.44 8.18
CA LEU A 160 -7.07 4.36 8.89
C LEU A 160 -7.37 2.89 9.21
N VAL A 161 -7.46 2.56 10.49
CA VAL A 161 -7.72 1.16 10.93
C VAL A 161 -9.13 0.96 11.43
N ASP A 162 -9.85 2.03 11.76
CA ASP A 162 -11.22 1.98 12.26
C ASP A 162 -12.14 2.86 11.41
N GLY A 163 -13.37 2.41 11.18
CA GLY A 163 -14.42 3.11 10.45
C GLY A 163 -14.58 2.68 8.99
N GLU A 164 -15.54 3.30 8.31
CA GLU A 164 -16.00 2.94 6.97
C GLU A 164 -14.90 2.95 5.89
N ASN A 165 -13.90 3.81 6.04
CA ASN A 165 -12.79 3.93 5.09
C ASN A 165 -11.50 3.28 5.61
N SER A 166 -11.61 2.27 6.50
CA SER A 166 -10.43 1.52 6.97
C SER A 166 -9.63 0.97 5.78
N GLY A 167 -8.30 1.08 5.85
CA GLY A 167 -7.39 0.80 4.74
C GLY A 167 -6.96 2.03 3.93
N GLU A 168 -7.54 3.21 4.18
CA GLU A 168 -7.10 4.46 3.55
C GLU A 168 -5.79 4.95 4.17
N VAL A 169 -4.81 5.25 3.32
CA VAL A 169 -3.47 5.71 3.72
C VAL A 169 -3.33 7.19 3.42
N PHE A 170 -2.68 7.90 4.35
CA PHE A 170 -2.32 9.31 4.20
C PHE A 170 -0.82 9.49 4.43
N THR A 171 -0.22 10.37 3.65
CA THR A 171 1.07 10.96 3.99
C THR A 171 0.81 12.17 4.88
N VAL A 172 1.48 12.24 6.00
CA VAL A 172 1.34 13.29 7.00
C VAL A 172 1.90 14.61 6.43
N PRO A 173 1.11 15.69 6.39
CA PRO A 173 1.52 16.95 5.77
C PRO A 173 2.35 17.86 6.69
N GLU A 174 2.35 17.61 7.98
CA GLU A 174 3.03 18.37 9.02
C GLU A 174 3.15 17.56 10.32
N ASP A 175 4.06 17.94 11.21
CA ASP A 175 4.20 17.33 12.53
C ASP A 175 2.92 17.46 13.35
N GLY A 176 2.48 16.36 14.01
CA GLY A 176 1.26 16.41 14.80
C GLY A 176 0.90 15.11 15.49
N TYR A 177 -0.29 15.07 16.05
CA TYR A 177 -0.84 13.93 16.75
C TYR A 177 -1.80 13.15 15.88
N MET A 178 -1.49 11.89 15.67
CA MET A 178 -2.32 10.96 14.92
C MET A 178 -3.69 10.77 15.59
N GLY A 179 -4.76 10.90 14.83
CA GLY A 179 -6.12 10.61 15.30
C GLY A 179 -6.25 9.17 15.84
N SER A 180 -7.19 8.96 16.77
CA SER A 180 -7.33 7.68 17.48
C SER A 180 -7.65 6.48 16.59
N THR A 181 -8.22 6.72 15.41
CA THR A 181 -8.59 5.71 14.41
C THR A 181 -7.45 5.29 13.48
N PHE A 182 -6.26 5.86 13.67
CA PHE A 182 -5.10 5.59 12.83
C PHE A 182 -4.05 4.72 13.50
N LYS A 183 -3.24 4.09 12.68
CA LYS A 183 -1.92 3.52 13.01
C LYS A 183 -0.88 4.15 12.10
N GLN A 184 0.32 4.35 12.62
CA GLN A 184 1.46 4.70 11.80
C GLN A 184 1.93 3.46 11.02
N LEU A 185 2.30 3.64 9.76
CA LEU A 185 2.92 2.62 8.95
C LEU A 185 4.45 2.73 9.09
N TRP A 186 5.06 1.72 9.71
CA TRP A 186 6.47 1.51 9.46
C TRP A 186 6.63 0.87 8.08
N LEU A 187 7.42 1.48 7.23
CA LEU A 187 7.80 0.99 5.92
C LEU A 187 9.31 0.80 5.91
N SER A 188 9.80 -0.34 5.42
CA SER A 188 11.25 -0.58 5.36
C SER A 188 11.95 0.47 4.52
N THR A 189 13.07 1.00 5.03
CA THR A 189 13.90 2.00 4.34
C THR A 189 14.66 1.43 3.15
N ALA A 190 14.78 0.09 3.05
CA ALA A 190 15.31 -0.60 1.89
C ALA A 190 14.34 -0.58 0.69
N MET A 191 13.07 -0.23 0.92
CA MET A 191 12.05 -0.12 -0.11
C MET A 191 11.85 1.34 -0.53
N TYR A 192 11.48 1.54 -1.80
CA TYR A 192 11.05 2.85 -2.25
C TYR A 192 9.61 3.12 -1.79
N LYS A 193 9.45 4.03 -0.81
CA LYS A 193 8.15 4.33 -0.17
C LYS A 193 6.99 4.52 -1.15
N PRO A 194 7.10 5.32 -2.25
CA PRO A 194 5.99 5.50 -3.18
C PRO A 194 5.52 4.20 -3.84
N TYR A 195 6.43 3.25 -4.12
CA TYR A 195 6.06 1.93 -4.64
C TYR A 195 5.21 1.14 -3.63
N LEU A 196 5.63 1.09 -2.34
CA LEU A 196 4.85 0.44 -1.29
C LEU A 196 3.47 1.08 -1.10
N LEU A 197 3.39 2.41 -1.15
CA LEU A 197 2.13 3.12 -1.03
C LEU A 197 1.20 2.84 -2.23
N ALA A 198 1.75 2.75 -3.45
CA ALA A 198 0.99 2.37 -4.64
C ALA A 198 0.45 0.93 -4.53
N PHE A 199 1.23 -0.01 -3.98
CA PHE A 199 0.77 -1.36 -3.70
C PHE A 199 -0.41 -1.37 -2.71
N ILE A 200 -0.30 -0.66 -1.58
CA ILE A 200 -1.39 -0.57 -0.60
C ILE A 200 -2.62 0.10 -1.20
N LEU A 201 -2.42 1.13 -2.03
CA LEU A 201 -3.51 1.83 -2.72
C LEU A 201 -4.27 0.90 -3.67
N PHE A 202 -3.58 0.02 -4.41
CA PHE A 202 -4.23 -0.98 -5.25
C PHE A 202 -5.19 -1.88 -4.46
N TYR A 203 -4.76 -2.31 -3.26
CA TYR A 203 -5.56 -3.18 -2.40
C TYR A 203 -6.59 -2.44 -1.51
N LYS A 204 -6.68 -1.09 -1.61
CA LYS A 204 -7.57 -0.28 -0.76
C LYS A 204 -9.02 -0.78 -0.76
N GLU A 205 -9.57 -1.11 -1.93
CA GLU A 205 -10.95 -1.61 -2.03
C GLU A 205 -11.12 -3.00 -1.40
N ALA A 206 -10.19 -3.92 -1.63
CA ALA A 206 -10.21 -5.25 -1.03
C ALA A 206 -10.12 -5.17 0.50
N LEU A 207 -9.24 -4.32 1.02
CA LEU A 207 -9.10 -4.07 2.46
C LEU A 207 -10.38 -3.45 3.04
N ARG A 208 -10.96 -2.47 2.35
CA ARG A 208 -12.23 -1.84 2.74
C ARG A 208 -13.39 -2.84 2.77
N ASN A 209 -13.49 -3.73 1.78
CA ASN A 209 -14.58 -4.68 1.66
C ASN A 209 -14.43 -5.90 2.57
N SER A 210 -13.23 -6.17 3.08
CA SER A 210 -12.91 -7.27 4.01
C SER A 210 -12.97 -6.89 5.49
N LYS A 211 -13.50 -5.71 5.81
CA LYS A 211 -13.62 -5.20 7.19
C LYS A 211 -14.26 -6.22 8.13
N ARG A 212 -13.80 -6.25 9.38
CA ARG A 212 -14.35 -7.07 10.46
C ARG A 212 -15.07 -6.18 11.47
N GLY A 213 -16.13 -6.71 12.08
CA GLY A 213 -16.94 -5.99 13.07
C GLY A 213 -18.22 -5.38 12.48
N ALA A 214 -19.35 -5.59 13.17
CA ALA A 214 -20.67 -5.15 12.71
C ALA A 214 -20.98 -3.70 13.11
N ALA A 215 -20.58 -3.27 14.31
CA ALA A 215 -20.90 -1.93 14.81
C ALA A 215 -19.86 -0.87 14.42
N ILE A 216 -18.59 -1.21 14.54
CA ILE A 216 -17.46 -0.37 14.09
C ILE A 216 -16.58 -1.23 13.18
N PRO A 217 -16.57 -0.95 11.87
CA PRO A 217 -15.73 -1.69 10.95
C PRO A 217 -14.25 -1.46 11.24
N HIS A 218 -13.48 -2.55 11.30
CA HIS A 218 -12.03 -2.52 11.53
C HIS A 218 -11.28 -3.06 10.33
N LEU A 219 -10.07 -2.55 10.10
CA LEU A 219 -9.15 -3.09 9.11
C LEU A 219 -8.91 -4.59 9.37
N ASN A 220 -9.09 -5.41 8.36
CA ASN A 220 -8.70 -6.81 8.40
C ASN A 220 -7.16 -6.91 8.36
N LYS A 221 -6.53 -6.89 9.55
CA LYS A 221 -5.08 -6.94 9.69
C LYS A 221 -4.47 -8.24 9.18
N GLU A 222 -5.21 -9.34 9.27
CA GLU A 222 -4.73 -10.62 8.76
C GLU A 222 -4.61 -10.58 7.24
N LEU A 223 -5.64 -10.09 6.54
CA LEU A 223 -5.56 -9.88 5.10
C LEU A 223 -4.44 -8.90 4.76
N PHE A 224 -4.37 -7.74 5.44
CA PHE A 224 -3.35 -6.73 5.20
C PHE A 224 -1.93 -7.29 5.28
N TYR A 225 -1.60 -8.00 6.36
CA TYR A 225 -0.27 -8.55 6.57
C TYR A 225 0.08 -9.71 5.63
N ASN A 226 -0.91 -10.48 5.19
CA ASN A 226 -0.72 -11.65 4.34
C ASN A 226 -0.79 -11.36 2.84
N LEU A 227 -1.03 -10.12 2.42
CA LEU A 227 -0.96 -9.75 1.00
C LEU A 227 0.42 -10.09 0.42
N PRO A 228 0.48 -10.88 -0.66
CA PRO A 228 1.75 -11.15 -1.34
C PRO A 228 2.17 -9.92 -2.13
N ILE A 229 3.40 -9.47 -1.92
CA ILE A 229 4.00 -8.34 -2.63
C ILE A 229 5.25 -8.79 -3.36
N GLY A 230 5.32 -8.47 -4.67
CA GLY A 230 6.56 -8.56 -5.44
C GLY A 230 7.46 -7.38 -5.12
N ILE A 231 8.72 -7.65 -4.86
CA ILE A 231 9.75 -6.64 -4.61
C ILE A 231 10.65 -6.55 -5.83
N PRO A 232 10.54 -5.48 -6.65
CA PRO A 232 11.48 -5.21 -7.74
C PRO A 232 12.86 -4.80 -7.23
N PRO A 233 13.91 -4.84 -8.05
CA PRO A 233 15.14 -4.10 -7.80
C PRO A 233 14.86 -2.63 -7.46
N TYR A 234 15.63 -2.01 -6.58
CA TYR A 234 15.33 -0.67 -6.04
C TYR A 234 15.17 0.41 -7.13
N LYS A 235 15.97 0.35 -8.20
CA LYS A 235 15.87 1.28 -9.32
C LYS A 235 14.56 1.10 -10.08
N GLU A 236 14.13 -0.13 -10.26
CA GLU A 236 12.85 -0.46 -10.88
C GLU A 236 11.66 0.04 -10.05
N GLN A 237 11.69 -0.09 -8.71
CA GLN A 237 10.66 0.50 -7.84
C GLN A 237 10.50 2.00 -8.10
N LYS A 238 11.60 2.72 -8.28
CA LYS A 238 11.56 4.16 -8.61
C LYS A 238 10.93 4.43 -9.97
N ARG A 239 11.31 3.66 -11.01
CA ARG A 239 10.74 3.81 -12.37
C ARG A 239 9.23 3.51 -12.38
N ILE A 240 8.81 2.47 -11.66
CA ILE A 240 7.40 2.12 -11.51
C ILE A 240 6.64 3.30 -10.87
N ALA A 241 7.11 3.80 -9.74
CA ALA A 241 6.44 4.90 -9.03
C ALA A 241 6.38 6.18 -9.88
N GLN A 242 7.48 6.56 -10.52
CA GLN A 242 7.50 7.71 -11.44
C GLN A 242 6.52 7.54 -12.61
N ARG A 243 6.41 6.33 -13.17
CA ARG A 243 5.46 6.05 -14.24
C ARG A 243 4.03 6.15 -13.79
N ILE A 244 3.71 5.65 -12.58
CA ILE A 244 2.39 5.83 -11.95
C ILE A 244 2.06 7.32 -11.82
N ASP A 245 2.98 8.13 -11.27
CA ASP A 245 2.77 9.56 -11.06
C ASP A 245 2.48 10.29 -12.37
N VAL A 246 3.27 10.02 -13.42
CA VAL A 246 3.05 10.60 -14.77
C VAL A 246 1.67 10.23 -15.31
N LEU A 247 1.30 8.94 -15.23
CA LEU A 247 0.01 8.49 -15.75
C LEU A 247 -1.17 9.05 -14.94
N PHE A 248 -1.04 9.15 -13.62
CA PHE A 248 -2.08 9.75 -12.77
C PHE A 248 -2.23 11.27 -13.00
N GLN A 249 -1.16 11.96 -13.37
CA GLN A 249 -1.24 13.38 -13.77
C GLN A 249 -2.00 13.57 -15.09
N LEU A 250 -1.89 12.63 -16.04
CA LEU A 250 -2.62 12.66 -17.30
C LEU A 250 -4.11 12.36 -17.16
N LEU A 251 -4.53 11.79 -16.02
CA LEU A 251 -5.94 11.50 -15.72
C LEU A 251 -6.66 12.63 -14.94
N LYS A 252 -5.97 13.70 -14.59
CA LYS A 252 -6.56 14.88 -13.90
C LYS A 252 -7.05 15.91 -14.90
#